data_fe9f1d57e19740b1b696c74e0ee894d6
#
_entry.id   fe9f1d57e19740b1b696c74e0ee894d6
#
_cell.length_a   1.000
_cell.length_b   1.000
_cell.length_c   1.000
_cell.angle_alpha   90.00
_cell.angle_beta   90.00
_cell.angle_gamma   90.00
#
_symmetry.space_group_name_H-M   'P 1'
#
loop_
_entity.id
_entity.type
_entity.pdbx_description
1 polymer ?
#
loop_
_entity_poly.entity_id
_entity_poly.type
_entity_poly.pdbx_seq_one_letter_code
_entity_poly.pdbx_strand_id
1 'polypeptide(L)' 'MFIVYRTRNKKDEIVAEYNTKEEAMNKGDELFAKAEKGVTFTLIEPFNEGISFSSDGQIVGKYKFYHYWN' A
#
# COMPACT_ATOMS: atom_id res chain seq x y z
N MET A 1 -7.85 4.03 -8.72
CA MET A 1 -7.82 4.35 -7.29
C MET A 1 -6.43 4.10 -6.73
N PHE A 2 -5.97 4.99 -5.90
CA PHE A 2 -4.64 4.89 -5.29
C PHE A 2 -4.75 4.20 -3.94
N ILE A 3 -3.97 3.15 -3.75
CA ILE A 3 -4.09 2.27 -2.59
C ILE A 3 -2.79 2.25 -1.81
N VAL A 4 -2.90 2.44 -0.51
CA VAL A 4 -1.75 2.33 0.40
C VAL A 4 -1.84 0.98 1.12
N TYR A 5 -0.79 0.19 0.97
CA TYR A 5 -0.65 -1.10 1.65
C TYR A 5 0.35 -0.98 2.78
N ARG A 6 0.05 -1.67 3.88
CA ARG A 6 0.99 -1.83 4.98
C ARG A 6 1.54 -3.25 4.94
N THR A 7 2.85 -3.38 5.03
CA THR A 7 3.52 -4.67 5.10
C THR A 7 4.09 -4.87 6.50
N ARG A 8 3.68 -5.95 7.13
CA ARG A 8 4.12 -6.33 8.46
C ARG A 8 4.18 -7.86 8.52
N ASN A 9 5.32 -8.40 8.99
CA ASN A 9 5.53 -9.84 9.09
C ASN A 9 5.30 -10.56 7.76
N LYS A 10 5.79 -9.95 6.67
CA LYS A 10 5.67 -10.47 5.30
C LYS A 10 4.24 -10.55 4.77
N LYS A 11 3.32 -9.83 5.40
CA LYS A 11 1.93 -9.75 4.95
C LYS A 11 1.57 -8.33 4.59
N ASP A 12 0.87 -8.18 3.47
CA ASP A 12 0.39 -6.90 2.97
C ASP A 12 -1.10 -6.76 3.28
N GLU A 13 -1.51 -5.57 3.74
CA GLU A 13 -2.92 -5.28 3.97
C GLU A 13 -3.25 -3.86 3.51
N ILE A 14 -4.45 -3.68 2.99
CA ILE A 14 -4.93 -2.37 2.56
C ILE A 14 -5.22 -1.53 3.81
N VAL A 15 -4.62 -0.35 3.89
CA VAL A 15 -4.88 0.57 5.01
C VAL A 15 -5.57 1.85 4.57
N ALA A 16 -5.53 2.19 3.29
CA ALA A 16 -6.19 3.40 2.78
C ALA A 16 -6.39 3.30 1.27
N GLU A 17 -7.48 3.90 0.78
CA GLU A 17 -7.79 4.00 -0.64
C GLU A 17 -8.28 5.41 -0.93
N TYR A 18 -7.73 6.04 -1.97
CA TYR A 18 -8.06 7.41 -2.32
C TYR A 18 -8.20 7.58 -3.82
N ASN A 19 -8.93 8.61 -4.24
CA ASN A 19 -9.11 8.94 -5.65
C ASN A 19 -7.91 9.67 -6.24
N THR A 20 -7.10 10.32 -5.41
CA THR A 20 -5.94 11.07 -5.88
C THR A 20 -4.66 10.55 -5.26
N LYS A 21 -3.56 10.68 -6.03
CA LYS A 21 -2.23 10.31 -5.56
C LYS A 21 -1.80 11.16 -4.36
N GLU A 22 -2.13 12.45 -4.39
CA GLU A 22 -1.76 13.39 -3.32
C GLU A 22 -2.34 12.97 -1.98
N GLU A 23 -3.63 12.64 -1.95
CA GLU A 23 -4.28 12.17 -0.73
C GLU A 23 -3.63 10.90 -0.20
N ALA A 24 -3.35 9.96 -1.09
CA ALA A 24 -2.72 8.69 -0.72
C ALA A 24 -1.31 8.91 -0.19
N MET A 25 -0.52 9.79 -0.83
CA MET A 25 0.82 10.13 -0.37
C MET A 25 0.80 10.74 1.02
N ASN A 26 -0.10 11.68 1.24
CA ASN A 26 -0.24 12.33 2.55
C ASN A 26 -0.59 11.32 3.64
N LYS A 27 -1.47 10.39 3.33
CA LYS A 27 -1.85 9.34 4.28
C LYS A 27 -0.70 8.38 4.56
N GLY A 28 0.04 7.99 3.52
CA GLY A 28 1.21 7.14 3.69
C GLY A 28 2.28 7.80 4.56
N ASP A 29 2.55 9.08 4.33
CA ASP A 29 3.49 9.86 5.15
C ASP A 29 3.06 9.88 6.62
N GLU A 30 1.76 10.13 6.86
CA GLU A 30 1.21 10.15 8.21
C GLU A 30 1.34 8.81 8.91
N LEU A 31 0.95 7.74 8.22
CA LEU A 31 0.99 6.40 8.78
C LEU A 31 2.42 5.93 9.04
N PHE A 32 3.33 6.22 8.13
CA PHE A 32 4.72 5.82 8.29
C PHE A 32 5.40 6.55 9.45
N ALA A 33 5.07 7.83 9.64
CA ALA A 33 5.62 8.62 10.74
C ALA A 33 5.26 8.04 12.12
N LYS A 34 4.14 7.32 12.20
CA LYS A 34 3.67 6.69 13.44
C LYS A 34 3.92 5.19 13.50
N ALA A 35 4.52 4.63 12.46
CA ALA A 35 4.66 3.18 12.35
C ALA A 35 5.72 2.64 13.30
N GLU A 36 5.50 1.40 13.73
CA GLU A 36 6.47 0.66 14.51
C GLU A 36 7.66 0.26 13.61
N LYS A 37 8.79 -0.01 14.23
CA LYS A 37 9.97 -0.48 13.52
C LYS A 37 9.66 -1.79 12.79
N GLY A 38 10.09 -1.88 11.54
CA GLY A 38 9.86 -3.07 10.72
C GLY A 38 8.59 -3.06 9.90
N VAL A 39 7.76 -2.02 10.08
CA VAL A 39 6.55 -1.84 9.27
C VAL A 39 6.88 -0.94 8.08
N THR A 40 6.43 -1.33 6.90
CA THR A 40 6.61 -0.55 5.67
C THR A 40 5.28 -0.30 5.01
N PHE A 41 5.25 0.66 4.10
CA PHE A 41 4.05 1.01 3.35
C PHE A 41 4.37 1.12 1.87
N THR A 42 3.39 0.85 1.03
CA THR A 42 3.54 0.93 -0.43
C THR A 42 2.32 1.61 -1.03
N LEU A 43 2.56 2.56 -1.94
CA LEU A 43 1.50 3.23 -2.69
C LEU A 43 1.47 2.72 -4.11
N ILE A 44 0.34 2.16 -4.51
CA ILE A 44 0.15 1.62 -5.85
C ILE A 44 -1.21 2.03 -6.41
N GLU A 45 -1.34 1.84 -7.72
CA GLU A 45 -2.61 1.99 -8.42
C GLU A 45 -2.83 0.75 -9.28
N PRO A 46 -3.89 -0.05 -9.02
CA PRO A 46 -4.16 -1.24 -9.84
C PRO A 46 -4.59 -0.86 -11.25
N PHE A 47 -4.11 -1.62 -12.24
CA PHE A 47 -4.50 -1.41 -13.63
C PHE A 47 -5.89 -1.95 -13.95
N ASN A 48 -6.29 -3.02 -13.27
CA ASN A 48 -7.56 -3.70 -13.53
C ASN A 48 -8.35 -3.85 -12.25
N GLU A 49 -9.51 -4.49 -12.36
CA GLU A 49 -10.39 -4.73 -11.23
C GLU A 49 -9.71 -5.52 -10.13
N GLY A 50 -9.47 -4.86 -9.04
CA GLY A 50 -9.03 -5.49 -7.82
C GLY A 50 -7.59 -5.94 -7.81
N ILE A 51 -7.07 -6.06 -6.63
CA ILE A 51 -5.78 -6.69 -6.35
C ILE A 51 -6.07 -7.83 -5.40
N SER A 52 -5.47 -8.99 -5.69
CA SER A 52 -5.60 -10.16 -4.84
C SER A 52 -4.37 -10.29 -3.96
N PHE A 53 -4.54 -10.93 -2.83
CA PHE A 53 -3.42 -11.34 -2.00
C PHE A 53 -3.15 -12.81 -2.24
N SER A 54 -1.90 -13.19 -2.24
CA SER A 54 -1.52 -14.60 -2.29
C SER A 54 -1.79 -15.25 -0.92
N SER A 55 -1.57 -16.55 -0.82
CA SER A 55 -1.82 -17.29 0.41
C SER A 55 -0.97 -16.80 1.58
N ASP A 56 0.17 -16.18 1.30
CA ASP A 56 1.06 -15.63 2.32
C ASP A 56 0.84 -14.13 2.56
N GLY A 57 -0.18 -13.55 1.91
CA GLY A 57 -0.53 -12.17 2.09
C GLY A 57 0.20 -11.18 1.19
N GLN A 58 0.94 -11.65 0.19
CA GLN A 58 1.66 -10.77 -0.74
C GLN A 58 0.73 -10.19 -1.79
N ILE A 59 1.03 -8.96 -2.24
CA ILE A 59 0.27 -8.31 -3.31
C ILE A 59 0.50 -9.04 -4.62
N VAL A 60 -0.59 -9.43 -5.29
CA VAL A 60 -0.55 -10.09 -6.59
C VAL A 60 -1.43 -9.35 -7.58
N GLY A 61 -0.96 -9.20 -8.81
CA GLY A 61 -1.71 -8.55 -9.87
C GLY A 61 -0.90 -7.51 -10.60
N LYS A 62 -1.56 -6.80 -11.51
CA LYS A 62 -0.93 -5.71 -12.26
C LYS A 62 -1.24 -4.39 -11.60
N TYR A 63 -0.21 -3.60 -11.35
CA TYR A 63 -0.38 -2.29 -10.74
C TYR A 63 0.74 -1.35 -11.18
N LYS A 64 0.46 -0.06 -11.02
CA LYS A 64 1.45 0.98 -11.22
C LYS A 64 1.97 1.38 -9.85
N PHE A 65 3.28 1.32 -9.67
CA PHE A 65 3.95 1.64 -8.40
C PHE A 65 4.25 3.13 -8.34
N TYR A 66 4.03 3.74 -7.18
CA TYR A 66 4.29 5.17 -6.98
C TYR A 66 5.30 5.45 -5.89
N HIS A 67 5.21 4.80 -4.75
CA HIS A 67 6.09 5.10 -3.64
C HIS A 67 6.19 3.95 -2.64
N TYR A 68 7.32 3.90 -1.94
CA TYR A 68 7.58 2.91 -0.91
C TYR A 68 8.20 3.58 0.31
N TRP A 69 7.53 3.44 1.46
CA TRP A 69 8.02 3.95 2.74
C TRP A 69 8.68 2.84 3.52
N ASN A 70 9.95 3.01 3.84
CA ASN A 70 10.68 2.00 4.64
C ASN A 70 11.70 2.62 5.60
#